data_02994e9e38df042004e1133df2fd24a3
#
_entry.id   02994e9e38df042004e1133df2fd24a3
#
_cell.length_a   1.000
_cell.length_b   1.000
_cell.length_c   1.000
_cell.angle_alpha   90.00
_cell.angle_beta   90.00
_cell.angle_gamma   90.00
#
_symmetry.space_group_name_H-M   'P 1'
#
loop_
_entity.id
_entity.type
_entity.pdbx_description
1 polymer ?
#
loop_
_entity_poly.entity_id
_entity_poly.type
_entity_poly.pdbx_seq_one_letter_code
_entity_poly.pdbx_strand_id
1 'polypeptide(L)'
;MKILAIDPGNIESAYCLMDSETYKPMLFGKTKNEEIKEFLVSNKYCDLNTIDAIVIEMIASYGMPVGKEVFDTCVWIGKFGEASGMQVNYIYRKEEKMNLCHSMKAKDSNIRQALIDRFGVVGTKKNPGWFYGFKADIWAAYATRRYLY
;
A
#
# COMPACT_ATOMS: atom_id res chain seq x y z
N MET A 1 -1.83 17.08 -2.73
CA MET A 1 -0.85 16.03 -3.13
C MET A 1 -1.24 14.71 -2.53
N LYS A 2 -1.13 13.66 -3.29
CA LYS A 2 -1.62 12.32 -2.89
C LYS A 2 -0.59 11.25 -3.16
N ILE A 3 -0.52 10.30 -2.24
CA ILE A 3 0.33 9.11 -2.32
C ILE A 3 -0.57 7.90 -2.52
N LEU A 4 -0.27 7.07 -3.50
CA LEU A 4 -0.92 5.77 -3.68
C LEU A 4 0.02 4.68 -3.16
N ALA A 5 -0.42 3.92 -2.18
CA ALA A 5 0.29 2.79 -1.62
C ALA A 5 -0.41 1.50 -2.05
N ILE A 6 0.35 0.49 -2.48
CA ILE A 6 -0.18 -0.78 -2.97
C ILE A 6 0.51 -1.94 -2.26
N ASP A 7 -0.30 -2.86 -1.74
CA ASP A 7 0.11 -4.19 -1.31
C ASP A 7 -0.30 -5.17 -2.42
N PRO A 8 0.65 -5.58 -3.28
CA PRO A 8 0.31 -6.32 -4.49
C PRO A 8 0.02 -7.79 -4.24
N GLY A 9 -0.90 -8.33 -5.02
CA GLY A 9 -1.21 -9.76 -5.07
C GLY A 9 -1.23 -10.25 -6.52
N ASN A 10 -1.42 -11.54 -6.69
CA ASN A 10 -1.40 -12.16 -8.03
C ASN A 10 -2.69 -11.92 -8.82
N ILE A 11 -3.81 -11.71 -8.16
CA ILE A 11 -5.13 -11.49 -8.79
C ILE A 11 -5.73 -10.18 -8.33
N GLU A 12 -5.74 -9.96 -7.03
CA GLU A 12 -6.21 -8.74 -6.40
C GLU A 12 -5.09 -8.08 -5.61
N SER A 13 -5.16 -6.77 -5.47
CA SER A 13 -4.22 -6.00 -4.65
C SER A 13 -4.97 -5.05 -3.74
N ALA A 14 -4.42 -4.83 -2.56
CA ALA A 14 -4.94 -3.80 -1.66
C ALA A 14 -4.26 -2.47 -1.97
N TYR A 15 -4.99 -1.39 -1.78
CA TYR A 15 -4.47 -0.05 -2.05
C TYR A 15 -4.99 0.95 -1.02
N CYS A 16 -4.24 2.02 -0.86
CA CYS A 16 -4.66 3.16 -0.07
C CYS A 16 -4.15 4.44 -0.72
N LEU A 17 -5.07 5.31 -1.08
CA LEU A 17 -4.76 6.66 -1.53
C LEU A 17 -4.85 7.58 -0.32
N MET A 18 -3.82 8.37 -0.07
CA MET A 18 -3.75 9.18 1.12
C MET A 18 -3.18 10.58 0.81
N ASP A 19 -3.49 11.52 1.67
CA ASP A 19 -2.90 12.85 1.61
C ASP A 19 -1.41 12.77 1.94
N SER A 20 -0.57 13.47 1.16
CA SER A 20 0.89 13.39 1.31
C SER A 20 1.43 14.15 2.52
N GLU A 21 0.67 15.09 3.07
CA GLU A 21 1.09 15.89 4.21
C GLU A 21 0.63 15.27 5.52
N THR A 22 -0.65 14.92 5.62
CA THR A 22 -1.25 14.39 6.84
C THR A 22 -1.21 12.87 6.90
N TYR A 23 -1.06 12.20 5.75
CA TYR A 23 -1.19 10.75 5.57
C TYR A 23 -2.59 10.22 5.85
N LYS A 24 -3.58 11.10 5.90
CA LYS A 24 -4.96 10.68 6.13
C LYS A 24 -5.45 9.83 4.95
N PRO A 25 -5.99 8.63 5.22
CA PRO A 25 -6.57 7.81 4.17
C PRO A 25 -7.75 8.51 3.50
N MET A 26 -7.77 8.50 2.18
CA MET A 26 -8.83 9.14 1.39
C MET A 26 -9.68 8.12 0.65
N LEU A 27 -9.06 7.15 0.02
CA LEU A 27 -9.71 6.08 -0.72
C LEU A 27 -8.86 4.81 -0.53
N PHE A 28 -9.51 3.72 -0.19
CA PHE A 28 -8.79 2.47 0.07
C PHE A 28 -9.69 1.28 -0.20
N GLY A 29 -9.09 0.14 -0.42
CA GLY A 29 -9.81 -1.09 -0.67
C GLY A 29 -8.91 -2.21 -1.17
N LYS A 30 -9.55 -3.28 -1.60
CA LYS A 30 -8.90 -4.40 -2.27
C LYS A 30 -9.72 -4.70 -3.52
N THR A 31 -9.08 -4.71 -4.68
CA THR A 31 -9.77 -4.90 -5.94
C THR A 31 -8.90 -5.66 -6.93
N LYS A 32 -9.47 -6.02 -8.06
CA LYS A 32 -8.76 -6.74 -9.12
C LYS A 32 -7.61 -5.90 -9.68
N ASN A 33 -6.52 -6.55 -10.01
CA ASN A 33 -5.33 -5.89 -10.51
C ASN A 33 -5.59 -5.09 -11.78
N GLU A 34 -6.48 -5.57 -12.65
CA GLU A 34 -6.87 -4.86 -13.87
C GLU A 34 -7.51 -3.51 -13.57
N GLU A 35 -8.31 -3.41 -12.52
CA GLU A 35 -8.95 -2.17 -12.11
C GLU A 35 -7.94 -1.15 -11.59
N ILE A 36 -6.96 -1.59 -10.83
CA ILE A 36 -5.88 -0.71 -10.36
C ILE A 36 -5.07 -0.21 -11.55
N LYS A 37 -4.76 -1.09 -12.50
CA LYS A 37 -4.03 -0.72 -13.70
C LYS A 37 -4.79 0.33 -14.52
N GLU A 38 -6.09 0.14 -14.74
CA GLU A 38 -6.94 1.11 -15.43
C GLU A 38 -6.96 2.46 -14.73
N PHE A 39 -7.06 2.46 -13.42
CA PHE A 39 -6.99 3.69 -12.63
C PHE A 39 -5.65 4.41 -12.83
N LEU A 40 -4.54 3.69 -12.81
CA LEU A 40 -3.22 4.26 -13.01
C LEU A 40 -3.04 4.83 -14.41
N VAL A 41 -3.51 4.11 -15.43
CA VAL A 41 -3.48 4.60 -16.82
C VAL A 41 -4.32 5.87 -16.97
N SER A 42 -5.52 5.88 -16.43
CA SER A 42 -6.40 7.05 -16.47
C SER A 42 -5.77 8.24 -15.77
N ASN A 43 -5.15 8.03 -14.62
CA ASN A 43 -4.47 9.06 -13.86
C ASN A 43 -3.29 9.66 -14.65
N LYS A 44 -2.53 8.83 -15.37
CA LYS A 44 -1.39 9.25 -16.17
C LYS A 44 -1.77 10.25 -17.26
N TYR A 45 -2.95 10.07 -17.86
CA TYR A 45 -3.41 10.90 -18.99
C TYR A 45 -4.43 11.97 -18.57
N CYS A 46 -4.67 12.14 -17.29
CA CYS A 46 -5.62 13.13 -16.80
C CYS A 46 -4.91 14.40 -16.33
N ASP A 47 -5.32 15.55 -16.86
CA ASP A 47 -4.76 16.85 -16.45
C ASP A 47 -5.08 17.18 -14.99
N LEU A 48 -6.11 16.57 -14.44
CA LEU A 48 -6.48 16.68 -13.02
C LEU A 48 -5.77 15.63 -12.17
N ASN A 49 -4.68 15.12 -12.66
CA ASN A 49 -3.89 14.13 -11.96
C ASN A 49 -3.56 14.59 -10.54
N THR A 50 -3.86 13.74 -9.60
CA THR A 50 -3.73 14.05 -8.19
C THR A 50 -2.80 13.11 -7.45
N ILE A 51 -2.24 12.10 -8.13
CA ILE A 51 -1.25 11.21 -7.54
C ILE A 51 0.14 11.78 -7.81
N ASP A 52 0.87 12.05 -6.76
CA ASP A 52 2.21 12.64 -6.83
C ASP A 52 3.32 11.61 -6.60
N ALA A 53 2.97 10.52 -5.93
CA ALA A 53 3.93 9.45 -5.65
C ALA A 53 3.20 8.11 -5.56
N ILE A 54 3.90 7.06 -5.93
CA ILE A 54 3.42 5.69 -5.81
C ILE A 54 4.46 4.87 -5.05
N VAL A 55 3.99 4.09 -4.08
CA VAL A 55 4.82 3.17 -3.32
C VAL A 55 4.20 1.78 -3.38
N ILE A 56 5.01 0.77 -3.67
CA ILE A 56 4.57 -0.62 -3.82
C ILE A 56 5.44 -1.49 -2.92
N GLU A 57 4.81 -2.37 -2.16
CA GLU A 57 5.53 -3.38 -1.40
C GLU A 57 6.14 -4.38 -2.38
N MET A 58 7.46 -4.52 -2.31
CA MET A 58 8.21 -5.44 -3.14
C MET A 58 8.41 -6.76 -2.41
N ILE A 59 8.40 -7.84 -3.17
CA ILE A 59 8.54 -9.19 -2.63
C ILE A 59 10.01 -9.55 -2.51
N ALA A 60 10.35 -10.24 -1.42
CA ALA A 60 11.65 -10.85 -1.23
C ALA A 60 11.48 -12.32 -0.84
N SER A 61 12.30 -13.19 -1.41
CA SER A 61 12.26 -14.62 -1.13
C SER A 61 13.08 -15.00 0.10
N TYR A 62 14.06 -14.18 0.46
CA TYR A 62 15.03 -14.47 1.52
C TYR A 62 15.70 -15.84 1.36
N GLY A 63 15.94 -16.27 0.11
CA GLY A 63 16.53 -17.55 -0.20
C GLY A 63 15.57 -18.73 -0.16
N MET A 64 14.30 -18.52 0.13
CA MET A 64 13.27 -19.56 0.13
C MET A 64 12.67 -19.76 -1.26
N PRO A 65 12.26 -21.00 -1.61
CA PRO A 65 11.55 -21.24 -2.88
C PRO A 65 10.26 -20.43 -2.94
N VAL A 66 9.95 -19.93 -4.13
CA VAL A 66 8.71 -19.20 -4.38
C VAL A 66 7.96 -19.84 -5.54
N GLY A 67 6.64 -19.82 -5.47
CA GLY A 67 5.78 -20.44 -6.46
C GLY A 67 5.25 -19.46 -7.50
N LYS A 68 4.36 -19.98 -8.34
CA LYS A 68 3.74 -19.23 -9.44
C LYS A 68 3.06 -17.96 -8.99
N GLU A 69 2.37 -17.98 -7.85
CA GLU A 69 1.65 -16.80 -7.34
C GLU A 69 2.58 -15.63 -7.08
N VAL A 70 3.78 -15.90 -6.58
CA VAL A 70 4.79 -14.85 -6.34
C VAL A 70 5.30 -14.28 -7.66
N PHE A 71 5.56 -15.13 -8.65
CA PHE A 71 5.98 -14.67 -9.97
C PHE A 71 4.89 -13.82 -10.64
N ASP A 72 3.64 -14.24 -10.57
CA ASP A 72 2.51 -13.49 -11.11
C ASP A 72 2.37 -12.13 -10.43
N THR A 73 2.58 -12.07 -9.12
CA THR A 73 2.57 -10.82 -8.36
C THR A 73 3.68 -9.89 -8.83
N CYS A 74 4.89 -10.40 -9.05
CA CYS A 74 6.00 -9.60 -9.56
C CYS A 74 5.70 -9.02 -10.94
N VAL A 75 5.03 -9.77 -11.80
CA VAL A 75 4.59 -9.28 -13.11
C VAL A 75 3.62 -8.10 -12.93
N TRP A 76 2.68 -8.20 -12.01
CA TRP A 76 1.74 -7.11 -11.74
C TRP A 76 2.42 -5.89 -11.14
N ILE A 77 3.41 -6.07 -10.26
CA ILE A 77 4.21 -4.95 -9.75
C ILE A 77 4.81 -4.15 -10.90
N GLY A 78 5.41 -4.83 -11.88
CA GLY A 78 5.95 -4.21 -13.08
C GLY A 78 4.89 -3.50 -13.92
N LYS A 79 3.72 -4.13 -14.11
CA LYS A 79 2.60 -3.53 -14.84
C LYS A 79 2.09 -2.26 -14.16
N PHE A 80 1.98 -2.25 -12.85
CA PHE A 80 1.57 -1.07 -12.10
C PHE A 80 2.56 0.08 -12.27
N GLY A 81 3.85 -0.22 -12.18
CA GLY A 81 4.89 0.78 -12.39
C GLY A 81 4.82 1.40 -13.77
N GLU A 82 4.72 0.60 -14.80
CA GLU A 82 4.60 1.06 -16.19
C GLU A 82 3.31 1.86 -16.41
N ALA A 83 2.19 1.37 -15.90
CA ALA A 83 0.91 2.05 -16.04
C ALA A 83 0.89 3.41 -15.35
N SER A 84 1.60 3.56 -14.25
CA SER A 84 1.65 4.82 -13.49
C SER A 84 2.37 5.93 -14.26
N GLY A 85 3.33 5.57 -15.11
CA GLY A 85 4.21 6.55 -15.77
C GLY A 85 5.11 7.30 -14.81
N MET A 86 5.23 6.84 -13.56
CA MET A 86 5.99 7.48 -12.50
C MET A 86 7.10 6.55 -12.02
N GLN A 87 8.11 7.13 -11.39
CA GLN A 87 9.10 6.31 -10.69
C GLN A 87 8.46 5.71 -9.46
N VAL A 88 8.49 4.38 -9.36
CA VAL A 88 7.92 3.66 -8.22
C VAL A 88 8.91 3.62 -7.07
N ASN A 89 8.41 3.89 -5.87
CA ASN A 89 9.16 3.68 -4.64
C ASN A 89 8.82 2.29 -4.12
N TYR A 90 9.83 1.42 -4.02
CA TYR A 90 9.64 0.06 -3.53
C TYR A 90 10.04 -0.03 -2.06
N ILE A 91 9.27 -0.80 -1.30
CA ILE A 91 9.59 -1.07 0.10
C ILE A 91 9.40 -2.56 0.38
N TYR A 92 10.22 -3.10 1.26
CA TYR A 92 10.12 -4.49 1.70
C TYR A 92 9.43 -4.58 3.06
N ARG A 93 8.70 -5.67 3.28
CA ARG A 93 8.01 -5.95 4.54
C ARG A 93 8.92 -5.82 5.76
N LYS A 94 10.15 -6.29 5.62
CA LYS A 94 11.18 -6.18 6.64
C LYS A 94 11.43 -4.74 7.08
N GLU A 95 11.47 -3.83 6.12
CA GLU A 95 11.70 -2.41 6.40
C GLU A 95 10.50 -1.80 7.14
N GLU A 96 9.28 -2.18 6.76
CA GLU A 96 8.08 -1.74 7.46
C GLU A 96 8.10 -2.17 8.93
N LYS A 97 8.44 -3.43 9.18
CA LYS A 97 8.54 -3.98 10.53
C LYS A 97 9.59 -3.24 11.37
N MET A 98 10.75 -2.99 10.81
CA MET A 98 11.82 -2.28 11.52
C MET A 98 11.44 -0.85 11.85
N ASN A 99 10.81 -0.13 10.92
CA ASN A 99 10.47 1.27 11.12
C ASN A 99 9.28 1.49 12.03
N LEU A 100 8.28 0.64 11.95
CA LEU A 100 7.07 0.78 12.77
C LEU A 100 7.20 0.13 14.14
N CYS A 101 7.85 -1.01 14.22
CA CYS A 101 7.89 -1.83 15.43
C CYS A 101 9.30 -2.04 15.98
N HIS A 102 10.33 -1.54 15.31
CA HIS A 102 11.74 -1.70 15.69
C HIS A 102 12.17 -3.16 15.83
N SER A 103 11.49 -4.09 15.14
CA SER A 103 11.78 -5.52 15.19
C SER A 103 11.36 -6.20 13.90
N MET A 104 12.26 -6.99 13.33
CA MET A 104 11.98 -7.81 12.14
C MET A 104 11.06 -8.98 12.47
N LYS A 105 10.88 -9.30 13.76
CA LYS A 105 9.98 -10.37 14.23
C LYS A 105 8.56 -9.87 14.45
N ALA A 106 8.27 -8.61 14.21
CA ALA A 106 6.94 -8.04 14.39
C ALA A 106 5.92 -8.76 13.51
N LYS A 107 4.72 -8.96 14.08
CA LYS A 107 3.59 -9.56 13.38
C LYS A 107 2.71 -8.46 12.78
N ASP A 108 1.78 -8.83 11.92
CA ASP A 108 0.84 -7.88 11.32
C ASP A 108 0.02 -7.15 12.37
N SER A 109 -0.34 -7.83 13.48
CA SER A 109 -1.02 -7.20 14.60
C SER A 109 -0.19 -6.11 15.27
N ASN A 110 1.12 -6.29 15.35
CA ASN A 110 2.03 -5.29 15.89
C ASN A 110 2.13 -4.07 14.98
N ILE A 111 2.17 -4.28 13.66
CA ILE A 111 2.18 -3.18 12.68
C ILE A 111 0.88 -2.38 12.79
N ARG A 112 -0.25 -3.06 12.85
CA ARG A 112 -1.56 -2.43 13.00
C ARG A 112 -1.62 -1.58 14.26
N GLN A 113 -1.19 -2.13 15.39
CA GLN A 113 -1.20 -1.41 16.65
C GLN A 113 -0.28 -0.20 16.62
N ALA A 114 0.89 -0.32 16.03
CA ALA A 114 1.83 0.81 15.88
C ALA A 114 1.22 1.95 15.05
N LEU A 115 0.46 1.62 14.01
CA LEU A 115 -0.24 2.61 13.18
C LEU A 115 -1.37 3.29 13.97
N ILE A 116 -2.15 2.52 14.71
CA ILE A 116 -3.22 3.05 15.55
C ILE A 116 -2.66 4.00 16.61
N ASP A 117 -1.57 3.62 17.26
CA ASP A 117 -0.93 4.44 18.28
C ASP A 117 -0.42 5.77 17.72
N ARG A 118 0.00 5.76 16.47
CA ARG A 118 0.55 6.96 15.82
C ARG A 118 -0.51 7.89 15.25
N PHE A 119 -1.55 7.34 14.62
CA PHE A 119 -2.51 8.13 13.84
C PHE A 119 -3.90 8.20 14.44
N GLY A 120 -4.35 7.17 15.12
CA GLY A 120 -5.67 7.14 15.73
C GLY A 120 -6.36 5.80 15.57
N VAL A 121 -7.50 5.69 16.21
CA VAL A 121 -8.28 4.45 16.29
C VAL A 121 -9.12 4.21 15.02
N VAL A 122 -9.64 3.00 14.89
CA VAL A 122 -10.60 2.65 13.82
C VAL A 122 -11.92 3.39 14.04
N GLY A 123 -12.38 3.43 15.27
CA GLY A 123 -13.66 4.07 15.59
C GLY A 123 -14.85 3.20 15.23
N THR A 124 -16.02 3.83 15.17
CA THR A 124 -17.30 3.20 14.89
C THR A 124 -18.02 3.94 13.77
N LYS A 125 -19.13 3.37 13.26
CA LYS A 125 -19.96 4.02 12.25
C LYS A 125 -20.48 5.39 12.70
N LYS A 126 -20.80 5.54 13.97
CA LYS A 126 -21.25 6.83 14.56
C LYS A 126 -20.10 7.82 14.71
N ASN A 127 -18.94 7.34 15.12
CA ASN A 127 -17.74 8.14 15.35
C ASN A 127 -16.58 7.51 14.63
N PRO A 128 -16.50 7.68 13.29
CA PRO A 128 -15.41 7.07 12.51
C PRO A 128 -14.06 7.67 12.91
N GLY A 129 -13.09 6.81 13.14
CA GLY A 129 -11.72 7.19 13.45
C GLY A 129 -10.87 7.26 12.18
N TRP A 130 -9.57 7.45 12.39
CA TRP A 130 -8.58 7.59 11.31
C TRP A 130 -8.59 6.41 10.35
N PHE A 131 -8.75 5.20 10.88
CA PHE A 131 -8.70 3.95 10.11
C PHE A 131 -10.08 3.30 9.94
N TYR A 132 -11.15 4.07 10.03
CA TYR A 132 -12.48 3.51 9.87
C TYR A 132 -12.63 2.86 8.49
N GLY A 133 -13.10 1.63 8.47
CA GLY A 133 -13.24 0.84 7.25
C GLY A 133 -12.02 -0.01 6.88
N PHE A 134 -10.92 0.14 7.60
CA PHE A 134 -9.73 -0.67 7.36
C PHE A 134 -9.94 -2.12 7.79
N LYS A 135 -9.50 -3.05 6.94
CA LYS A 135 -9.53 -4.48 7.22
C LYS A 135 -8.49 -5.19 6.36
N ALA A 136 -8.04 -6.38 6.81
CA ALA A 136 -7.16 -7.27 6.08
C ALA A 136 -5.94 -6.55 5.46
N ASP A 137 -5.72 -6.74 4.18
CA ASP A 137 -4.53 -6.24 3.47
C ASP A 137 -4.51 -4.72 3.27
N ILE A 138 -5.60 -4.02 3.55
CA ILE A 138 -5.61 -2.56 3.51
C ILE A 138 -4.63 -1.99 4.53
N TRP A 139 -4.48 -2.64 5.68
CA TRP A 139 -3.48 -2.29 6.68
C TRP A 139 -2.06 -2.41 6.12
N ALA A 140 -1.80 -3.48 5.38
CA ALA A 140 -0.50 -3.68 4.74
C ALA A 140 -0.23 -2.60 3.69
N ALA A 141 -1.20 -2.28 2.85
CA ALA A 141 -1.07 -1.22 1.87
C ALA A 141 -0.76 0.13 2.53
N TYR A 142 -1.47 0.46 3.60
CA TYR A 142 -1.20 1.70 4.34
C TYR A 142 0.21 1.71 4.94
N ALA A 143 0.68 0.59 5.45
CA ALA A 143 1.99 0.49 6.08
C ALA A 143 3.15 0.77 5.10
N THR A 144 2.96 0.52 3.80
CA THR A 144 4.00 0.74 2.78
C THR A 144 4.37 2.21 2.59
N ARG A 145 3.51 3.12 2.97
CA ARG A 145 3.64 4.57 2.69
C ARG A 145 4.82 5.28 3.35
N ARG A 146 5.45 4.70 4.34
CA ARG A 146 6.32 5.42 5.29
C ARG A 146 7.63 5.99 4.72
N TYR A 147 7.98 5.65 3.51
CA TYR A 147 9.31 5.92 2.98
C TYR A 147 9.38 7.06 1.98
N LEU A 148 8.34 7.88 1.90
CA LEU A 148 8.34 9.03 1.02
C LEU A 148 8.82 10.30 1.73
N TYR A 149 9.70 10.14 2.66
CA TYR A 149 10.40 11.27 3.27
C TYR A 149 11.71 11.50 2.61
#